data_81da189ffbac5f2d2fe0e078531e753a
#
_entry.id   81da189ffbac5f2d2fe0e078531e753a
#
_cell.length_a   1.000
_cell.length_b   1.000
_cell.length_c   1.000
_cell.angle_alpha   90.00
_cell.angle_beta   90.00
_cell.angle_gamma   90.00
#
_symmetry.space_group_name_H-M   'P 1'
#
loop_
_entity.id
_entity.type
_entity.pdbx_description
1 polymer ?
#
loop_
_entity_poly.entity_id
_entity_poly.type
_entity_poly.pdbx_seq_one_letter_code
_entity_poly.pdbx_strand_id
1 'polypeptide(L)'
;MTFWQEVLAGLLSNLFAASILVFIYIFVQWYLHLTDIKVGYSWSWKGTEFHPNLDIRNRSRTKSYLIANIAYKNGNAAPVWLDNNSLWGQELRPGSINFFNNVTAVKNVNSISECMQIRIVVRLQTGREFWLSGTGPGQDGKAAMSRLQRIAFKIRDLFEKTAISLDM
;
A
#
# COMPACT_ATOMS: atom_id res chain seq x y z
N MET A 1 22.21 31.93 39.08
CA MET A 1 20.86 31.79 38.47
C MET A 1 19.82 32.03 39.56
N THR A 2 18.75 32.76 39.27
CA THR A 2 17.68 32.94 40.25
C THR A 2 16.79 31.71 40.23
N PHE A 3 16.15 31.35 41.34
CA PHE A 3 15.21 30.24 41.51
C PHE A 3 14.21 30.16 40.35
N TRP A 4 13.68 31.30 39.90
CA TRP A 4 12.75 31.36 38.79
C TRP A 4 13.35 30.99 37.43
N GLN A 5 14.65 31.26 37.22
CA GLN A 5 15.33 30.85 35.96
C GLN A 5 15.50 29.32 35.91
N GLU A 6 15.75 28.66 37.03
CA GLU A 6 15.87 27.23 37.09
C GLU A 6 14.51 26.54 36.86
N VAL A 7 13.45 27.08 37.50
CA VAL A 7 12.06 26.56 37.26
C VAL A 7 11.64 26.72 35.83
N LEU A 8 11.88 27.88 35.20
CA LEU A 8 11.56 28.12 33.81
C LEU A 8 12.37 27.20 32.87
N ALA A 9 13.67 27.03 33.12
CA ALA A 9 14.50 26.13 32.34
C ALA A 9 14.02 24.67 32.43
N GLY A 10 13.62 24.20 33.60
CA GLY A 10 13.04 22.88 33.81
C GLY A 10 11.71 22.68 33.08
N LEU A 11 10.82 23.67 33.14
CA LEU A 11 9.55 23.64 32.42
C LEU A 11 9.75 23.61 30.90
N LEU A 12 10.63 24.45 30.37
CA LEU A 12 10.95 24.48 28.94
C LEU A 12 11.57 23.16 28.46
N SER A 13 12.49 22.59 29.25
CA SER A 13 13.10 21.30 28.94
C SER A 13 12.07 20.17 28.88
N ASN A 14 11.15 20.10 29.84
CA ASN A 14 10.09 19.10 29.88
C ASN A 14 9.09 19.28 28.72
N LEU A 15 8.72 20.51 28.39
CA LEU A 15 7.86 20.81 27.25
C LEU A 15 8.51 20.40 25.92
N PHE A 16 9.80 20.66 25.78
CA PHE A 16 10.56 20.27 24.59
C PHE A 16 10.64 18.74 24.46
N ALA A 17 10.95 18.02 25.56
CA ALA A 17 10.98 16.58 25.57
C ALA A 17 9.60 15.97 25.23
N ALA A 18 8.52 16.50 25.82
CA ALA A 18 7.16 16.07 25.50
C ALA A 18 6.81 16.30 24.01
N SER A 19 7.22 17.45 23.46
CA SER A 19 6.99 17.76 22.04
C SER A 19 7.71 16.78 21.11
N ILE A 20 8.93 16.38 21.43
CA ILE A 20 9.67 15.37 20.67
C ILE A 20 8.95 14.03 20.72
N LEU A 21 8.49 13.58 21.88
CA LEU A 21 7.77 12.32 22.02
C LEU A 21 6.46 12.30 21.22
N VAL A 22 5.70 13.40 21.24
CA VAL A 22 4.48 13.56 20.45
C VAL A 22 4.81 13.49 18.94
N PHE A 23 5.87 14.18 18.52
CA PHE A 23 6.30 14.16 17.12
C PHE A 23 6.71 12.74 16.68
N ILE A 24 7.49 12.02 17.49
CA ILE A 24 7.88 10.63 17.23
C ILE A 24 6.63 9.75 17.14
N TYR A 25 5.67 9.91 18.06
CA TYR A 25 4.43 9.15 18.03
C TYR A 25 3.63 9.39 16.74
N ILE A 26 3.43 10.65 16.36
CA ILE A 26 2.72 11.01 15.12
C ILE A 26 3.47 10.43 13.90
N PHE A 27 4.80 10.53 13.87
CA PHE A 27 5.60 10.00 12.79
C PHE A 27 5.49 8.48 12.67
N VAL A 28 5.54 7.76 13.80
CA VAL A 28 5.37 6.30 13.83
C VAL A 28 3.97 5.90 13.36
N GLN A 29 2.91 6.59 13.82
CA GLN A 29 1.54 6.32 13.36
C GLN A 29 1.39 6.57 11.86
N TRP A 30 1.92 7.66 11.36
CA TRP A 30 1.93 7.98 9.94
C TRP A 30 2.69 6.92 9.12
N TYR A 31 3.87 6.52 9.59
CA TYR A 31 4.70 5.49 8.96
C TYR A 31 3.99 4.13 8.91
N LEU A 32 3.40 3.70 10.02
CA LEU A 32 2.63 2.46 10.08
C LEU A 32 1.44 2.52 9.12
N HIS A 33 0.70 3.62 9.11
CA HIS A 33 -0.42 3.79 8.20
C HIS A 33 0.00 3.71 6.72
N LEU A 34 1.14 4.29 6.35
CA LEU A 34 1.65 4.22 4.98
C LEU A 34 2.01 2.80 4.54
N THR A 35 2.47 1.96 5.48
CA THR A 35 3.03 0.64 5.19
C THR A 35 2.10 -0.53 5.55
N ASP A 36 0.92 -0.26 6.08
CA ASP A 36 -0.03 -1.30 6.52
C ASP A 36 -0.49 -2.22 5.38
N ILE A 37 -0.70 -1.69 4.19
CA ILE A 37 -1.15 -2.46 3.05
C ILE A 37 -0.04 -2.52 2.01
N LYS A 38 0.35 -3.73 1.64
CA LYS A 38 1.24 -4.01 0.50
C LYS A 38 0.42 -4.69 -0.57
N VAL A 39 0.46 -4.16 -1.78
CA VAL A 39 -0.24 -4.73 -2.93
C VAL A 39 0.80 -5.16 -3.94
N GLY A 40 0.78 -6.45 -4.26
CA GLY A 40 1.48 -7.05 -5.39
C GLY A 40 0.53 -7.16 -6.58
N TYR A 41 1.11 -7.20 -7.77
CA TYR A 41 0.37 -7.27 -9.01
C TYR A 41 1.15 -8.12 -10.01
N SER A 42 0.47 -9.10 -10.57
CA SER A 42 0.96 -9.86 -11.71
C SER A 42 -0.15 -9.94 -12.76
N TRP A 43 0.18 -10.34 -13.97
CA TRP A 43 -0.80 -10.45 -15.03
C TRP A 43 -0.41 -11.50 -16.06
N SER A 44 -1.43 -12.00 -16.73
CA SER A 44 -1.29 -12.87 -17.89
C SER A 44 -2.05 -12.30 -19.08
N TRP A 45 -1.55 -12.55 -20.27
CA TRP A 45 -2.18 -12.15 -21.52
C TRP A 45 -2.50 -13.40 -22.33
N LYS A 46 -3.75 -13.53 -22.74
CA LYS A 46 -4.26 -14.66 -23.54
C LYS A 46 -4.98 -14.11 -24.76
N GLY A 47 -4.35 -14.23 -25.93
CA GLY A 47 -4.92 -13.70 -27.18
C GLY A 47 -5.08 -12.18 -27.11
N THR A 48 -6.32 -11.71 -27.04
CA THR A 48 -6.69 -10.29 -26.95
C THR A 48 -7.19 -9.90 -25.54
N GLU A 49 -7.01 -10.76 -24.56
CA GLU A 49 -7.49 -10.52 -23.20
C GLU A 49 -6.30 -10.40 -22.22
N PHE A 50 -6.39 -9.38 -21.39
CA PHE A 50 -5.47 -9.12 -20.30
C PHE A 50 -6.14 -9.51 -18.98
N HIS A 51 -5.48 -10.35 -18.18
CA HIS A 51 -5.99 -10.89 -16.93
C HIS A 51 -5.06 -10.50 -15.76
N PRO A 52 -5.43 -9.47 -14.97
CA PRO A 52 -4.68 -9.09 -13.79
C PRO A 52 -4.95 -10.01 -12.62
N ASN A 53 -3.90 -10.27 -11.84
CA ASN A 53 -3.94 -10.95 -10.55
C ASN A 53 -3.42 -10.00 -9.49
N LEU A 54 -4.05 -9.99 -8.32
CA LEU A 54 -3.69 -9.14 -7.20
C LEU A 54 -3.27 -9.99 -6.01
N ASP A 55 -2.22 -9.55 -5.35
CA ASP A 55 -1.73 -10.05 -4.08
C ASP A 55 -1.81 -8.89 -3.08
N ILE A 56 -2.72 -8.96 -2.12
CA ILE A 56 -2.94 -7.90 -1.15
C ILE A 56 -2.63 -8.43 0.24
N ARG A 57 -1.60 -7.86 0.86
CA ARG A 57 -1.17 -8.19 2.21
C ARG A 57 -1.50 -7.05 3.17
N ASN A 58 -2.32 -7.35 4.17
CA ASN A 58 -2.52 -6.48 5.31
C ASN A 58 -1.43 -6.75 6.36
N ARG A 59 -0.52 -5.82 6.54
CA ARG A 59 0.61 -5.90 7.48
C ARG A 59 0.29 -5.27 8.83
N SER A 60 -0.92 -4.71 9.00
CA SER A 60 -1.39 -4.23 10.29
C SER A 60 -1.60 -5.41 11.24
N ARG A 61 -1.28 -5.24 12.50
CA ARG A 61 -1.54 -6.24 13.55
C ARG A 61 -2.95 -6.12 14.14
N THR A 62 -3.60 -4.98 13.95
CA THR A 62 -4.84 -4.67 14.65
C THR A 62 -5.96 -4.15 13.76
N LYS A 63 -5.64 -3.64 12.55
CA LYS A 63 -6.62 -3.00 11.67
C LYS A 63 -7.04 -3.91 10.54
N SER A 64 -8.34 -4.10 10.38
CA SER A 64 -8.93 -4.66 9.16
C SER A 64 -9.18 -3.55 8.14
N TYR A 65 -9.16 -3.92 6.87
CA TYR A 65 -9.51 -3.03 5.76
C TYR A 65 -10.51 -3.73 4.86
N LEU A 66 -11.42 -2.97 4.26
CA LEU A 66 -12.36 -3.50 3.28
C LEU A 66 -12.03 -2.94 1.90
N ILE A 67 -12.08 -3.79 0.89
CA ILE A 67 -11.94 -3.37 -0.51
C ILE A 67 -13.26 -2.72 -0.92
N ALA A 68 -13.22 -1.45 -1.32
CA ALA A 68 -14.40 -0.73 -1.78
C ALA A 68 -14.64 -0.93 -3.26
N ASN A 69 -13.60 -0.84 -4.08
CA ASN A 69 -13.75 -0.99 -5.52
C ASN A 69 -12.41 -1.24 -6.20
N ILE A 70 -12.49 -1.75 -7.42
CA ILE A 70 -11.35 -1.93 -8.32
C ILE A 70 -11.69 -1.28 -9.64
N ALA A 71 -10.70 -0.63 -10.23
CA ALA A 71 -10.80 -0.08 -11.57
C ALA A 71 -9.61 -0.49 -12.41
N TYR A 72 -9.75 -0.42 -13.71
CA TYR A 72 -8.62 -0.42 -14.62
C TYR A 72 -8.56 0.88 -15.42
N LYS A 73 -7.37 1.27 -15.81
CA LYS A 73 -7.10 2.44 -16.62
C LYS A 73 -6.13 2.06 -17.73
N ASN A 74 -6.50 2.33 -18.98
CA ASN A 74 -5.64 2.13 -20.13
C ASN A 74 -5.04 3.48 -20.57
N GLY A 75 -3.72 3.61 -20.46
CA GLY A 75 -3.00 4.84 -20.81
C GLY A 75 -3.56 6.08 -20.10
N ASN A 76 -3.95 7.09 -20.87
CA ASN A 76 -4.50 8.35 -20.39
C ASN A 76 -6.05 8.37 -20.30
N ALA A 77 -6.71 7.25 -20.61
CA ALA A 77 -8.17 7.15 -20.50
C ALA A 77 -8.65 7.32 -19.05
N ALA A 78 -9.93 7.66 -18.86
CA ALA A 78 -10.55 7.67 -17.54
C ALA A 78 -10.55 6.25 -16.94
N PRO A 79 -10.43 6.11 -15.61
CA PRO A 79 -10.56 4.80 -14.97
C PRO A 79 -11.95 4.22 -15.19
N VAL A 80 -12.00 2.94 -15.55
CA VAL A 80 -13.25 2.16 -15.64
C VAL A 80 -13.42 1.41 -14.33
N TRP A 81 -14.37 1.82 -13.52
CA TRP A 81 -14.69 1.16 -12.27
C TRP A 81 -15.49 -0.11 -12.53
N LEU A 82 -15.11 -1.19 -11.86
CA LEU A 82 -15.75 -2.49 -12.00
C LEU A 82 -16.90 -2.58 -11.01
N ASP A 83 -18.11 -2.45 -11.52
CA ASP A 83 -19.32 -2.70 -10.75
C ASP A 83 -19.49 -4.19 -10.49
N ASN A 84 -19.94 -4.55 -9.29
CA ASN A 84 -20.21 -5.93 -8.86
C ASN A 84 -19.04 -6.93 -8.97
N ASN A 85 -17.84 -6.45 -8.70
CA ASN A 85 -16.71 -7.34 -8.66
C ASN A 85 -16.72 -8.18 -7.37
N SER A 86 -16.29 -9.43 -7.48
CA SER A 86 -16.23 -10.39 -6.36
C SER A 86 -15.33 -9.92 -5.19
N LEU A 87 -14.56 -8.87 -5.39
CA LEU A 87 -13.66 -8.30 -4.39
C LEU A 87 -14.31 -7.19 -3.57
N TRP A 88 -15.48 -6.69 -3.99
CA TRP A 88 -16.20 -5.65 -3.26
C TRP A 88 -16.63 -6.14 -1.88
N GLY A 89 -16.28 -5.41 -0.85
CA GLY A 89 -16.58 -5.77 0.54
C GLY A 89 -15.71 -6.89 1.11
N GLN A 90 -14.71 -7.40 0.35
CA GLN A 90 -13.76 -8.37 0.89
C GLN A 90 -12.95 -7.76 2.03
N GLU A 91 -12.94 -8.45 3.17
CA GLU A 91 -12.18 -8.05 4.35
C GLU A 91 -10.73 -8.52 4.25
N LEU A 92 -9.82 -7.58 4.41
CA LEU A 92 -8.40 -7.81 4.60
C LEU A 92 -8.10 -7.84 6.09
N ARG A 93 -8.13 -9.01 6.70
CA ARG A 93 -7.89 -9.17 8.14
C ARG A 93 -6.45 -8.84 8.53
N PRO A 94 -6.20 -8.46 9.79
CA PRO A 94 -4.84 -8.22 10.28
C PRO A 94 -3.90 -9.39 9.98
N GLY A 95 -2.72 -9.11 9.44
CA GLY A 95 -1.73 -10.12 9.10
C GLY A 95 -2.07 -11.03 7.91
N SER A 96 -3.24 -10.87 7.28
CA SER A 96 -3.66 -11.74 6.17
C SER A 96 -2.94 -11.42 4.86
N ILE A 97 -2.83 -12.44 4.02
CA ILE A 97 -2.45 -12.34 2.61
C ILE A 97 -3.61 -12.91 1.79
N ASN A 98 -4.14 -12.09 0.91
CA ASN A 98 -5.26 -12.47 0.05
C ASN A 98 -4.81 -12.44 -1.41
N PHE A 99 -5.03 -13.56 -2.12
CA PHE A 99 -4.71 -13.70 -3.53
C PHE A 99 -6.01 -13.65 -4.35
N PHE A 100 -6.06 -12.78 -5.32
CA PHE A 100 -7.19 -12.61 -6.20
C PHE A 100 -6.73 -12.82 -7.64
N ASN A 101 -7.18 -13.93 -8.22
CA ASN A 101 -6.84 -14.30 -9.58
C ASN A 101 -7.93 -13.84 -10.54
N ASN A 102 -7.54 -13.41 -11.74
CA ASN A 102 -8.44 -12.99 -12.81
C ASN A 102 -9.46 -11.95 -12.33
N VAL A 103 -8.98 -10.91 -11.67
CA VAL A 103 -9.83 -9.85 -11.08
C VAL A 103 -10.80 -9.26 -12.09
N THR A 104 -10.35 -9.13 -13.34
CA THR A 104 -11.16 -8.71 -14.49
C THR A 104 -10.50 -9.18 -15.77
N ALA A 105 -11.23 -9.24 -16.86
CA ALA A 105 -10.67 -9.43 -18.20
C ALA A 105 -10.76 -8.09 -18.95
N VAL A 106 -9.64 -7.47 -19.25
CA VAL A 106 -9.57 -6.30 -20.11
C VAL A 106 -9.44 -6.80 -21.56
N LYS A 107 -10.50 -6.60 -22.35
CA LYS A 107 -10.56 -7.06 -23.75
C LYS A 107 -9.92 -6.05 -24.71
N ASN A 108 -9.68 -6.53 -25.93
CA ASN A 108 -9.12 -5.71 -27.04
C ASN A 108 -7.73 -5.15 -26.73
N VAL A 109 -6.91 -5.95 -26.11
CA VAL A 109 -5.49 -5.66 -25.93
C VAL A 109 -4.72 -6.34 -27.06
N ASN A 110 -4.03 -5.57 -27.89
CA ASN A 110 -3.43 -6.09 -29.15
C ASN A 110 -1.93 -6.41 -29.00
N SER A 111 -1.31 -5.94 -27.93
CA SER A 111 0.13 -6.13 -27.74
C SER A 111 0.54 -6.14 -26.27
N ILE A 112 1.70 -6.71 -25.99
CA ILE A 112 2.32 -6.66 -24.66
C ILE A 112 2.61 -5.20 -24.23
N SER A 113 2.97 -4.33 -25.17
CA SER A 113 3.19 -2.90 -24.86
C SER A 113 1.93 -2.20 -24.39
N GLU A 114 0.77 -2.57 -24.90
CA GLU A 114 -0.52 -2.07 -24.42
C GLU A 114 -0.82 -2.63 -23.01
N CYS A 115 -0.55 -3.92 -22.75
CA CYS A 115 -0.68 -4.49 -21.41
C CYS A 115 0.13 -3.69 -20.37
N MET A 116 1.34 -3.25 -20.72
CA MET A 116 2.19 -2.47 -19.81
C MET A 116 1.65 -1.07 -19.51
N GLN A 117 0.75 -0.55 -20.33
CA GLN A 117 0.08 0.74 -20.11
C GLN A 117 -1.15 0.62 -19.22
N ILE A 118 -1.67 -0.60 -19.04
CA ILE A 118 -2.83 -0.84 -18.20
C ILE A 118 -2.42 -0.72 -16.73
N ARG A 119 -3.16 0.11 -16.01
CA ARG A 119 -3.02 0.29 -14.56
C ARG A 119 -4.25 -0.26 -13.87
N ILE A 120 -4.04 -0.95 -12.77
CA ILE A 120 -5.12 -1.39 -11.89
C ILE A 120 -5.15 -0.44 -10.69
N VAL A 121 -6.34 -0.06 -10.29
CA VAL A 121 -6.57 0.79 -9.11
C VAL A 121 -7.38 -0.02 -8.10
N VAL A 122 -6.85 -0.17 -6.91
CA VAL A 122 -7.56 -0.78 -5.79
C VAL A 122 -7.90 0.33 -4.80
N ARG A 123 -9.19 0.53 -4.53
CA ARG A 123 -9.68 1.49 -3.54
C ARG A 123 -10.17 0.76 -2.31
N LEU A 124 -9.71 1.18 -1.14
CA LEU A 124 -10.23 0.74 0.14
C LEU A 124 -11.42 1.62 0.59
N GLN A 125 -12.27 1.11 1.50
CA GLN A 125 -13.38 1.90 2.07
C GLN A 125 -12.91 3.15 2.81
N THR A 126 -11.67 3.18 3.27
CA THR A 126 -11.04 4.38 3.85
C THR A 126 -10.76 5.50 2.84
N GLY A 127 -11.08 5.28 1.56
CA GLY A 127 -10.76 6.20 0.46
C GLY A 127 -9.33 6.09 -0.07
N ARG A 128 -8.49 5.26 0.54
CA ARG A 128 -7.11 5.06 0.09
C ARG A 128 -7.06 4.28 -1.22
N GLU A 129 -6.26 4.75 -2.17
CA GLU A 129 -6.08 4.12 -3.48
C GLU A 129 -4.65 3.60 -3.68
N PHE A 130 -4.56 2.44 -4.32
CA PHE A 130 -3.31 1.85 -4.79
C PHE A 130 -3.35 1.75 -6.31
N TRP A 131 -2.41 2.42 -6.94
CA TRP A 131 -2.24 2.39 -8.40
C TRP A 131 -1.13 1.42 -8.76
N LEU A 132 -1.46 0.39 -9.53
CA LEU A 132 -0.57 -0.70 -9.89
C LEU A 132 -0.31 -0.65 -11.39
N SER A 133 0.96 -0.75 -11.78
CA SER A 133 1.34 -0.83 -13.18
C SER A 133 2.14 -2.09 -13.44
N GLY A 134 1.83 -2.80 -14.51
CA GLY A 134 2.59 -3.96 -14.96
C GLY A 134 3.98 -3.57 -15.48
N THR A 135 4.97 -4.41 -15.22
CA THR A 135 6.34 -4.24 -15.71
C THR A 135 6.71 -5.24 -16.80
N GLY A 136 5.82 -6.16 -17.15
CA GLY A 136 6.01 -7.18 -18.17
C GLY A 136 5.38 -8.51 -17.80
N PRO A 137 5.26 -9.45 -18.75
CA PRO A 137 4.70 -10.77 -18.50
C PRO A 137 5.57 -11.53 -17.49
N GLY A 138 4.94 -12.07 -16.44
CA GLY A 138 5.61 -12.84 -15.39
C GLY A 138 6.49 -12.03 -14.45
N GLN A 139 6.46 -10.69 -14.51
CA GLN A 139 7.11 -9.81 -13.54
C GLN A 139 6.08 -9.21 -12.59
N ASP A 140 6.43 -9.14 -11.32
CA ASP A 140 5.57 -8.49 -10.32
C ASP A 140 5.42 -7.01 -10.63
N GLY A 141 4.19 -6.56 -10.80
CA GLY A 141 3.85 -5.15 -10.93
C GLY A 141 4.19 -4.41 -9.65
N LYS A 142 4.70 -3.18 -9.78
CA LYS A 142 5.00 -2.33 -8.63
C LYS A 142 3.85 -1.34 -8.43
N ALA A 143 3.38 -1.25 -7.20
CA ALA A 143 2.47 -0.16 -6.83
C ALA A 143 3.12 1.18 -7.19
N ALA A 144 2.37 2.09 -7.80
CA ALA A 144 2.81 3.46 -8.03
C ALA A 144 2.90 4.15 -6.66
N MET A 145 4.05 4.01 -6.02
CA MET A 145 4.31 4.57 -4.70
C MET A 145 5.11 5.86 -4.84
N SER A 146 4.82 6.82 -3.96
CA SER A 146 5.71 7.97 -3.78
C SER A 146 7.11 7.50 -3.35
N ARG A 147 8.14 8.37 -3.54
CA ARG A 147 9.50 8.05 -3.09
C ARG A 147 9.54 7.72 -1.60
N LEU A 148 8.81 8.47 -0.78
CA LEU A 148 8.72 8.26 0.67
C LEU A 148 8.07 6.93 1.02
N GLN A 149 6.99 6.54 0.35
CA GLN A 149 6.38 5.24 0.55
C GLN A 149 7.35 4.10 0.21
N ARG A 150 8.10 4.21 -0.89
CA ARG A 150 9.10 3.21 -1.27
C ARG A 150 10.20 3.04 -0.23
N ILE A 151 10.69 4.15 0.33
CA ILE A 151 11.69 4.13 1.40
C ILE A 151 11.10 3.49 2.66
N ALA A 152 9.89 3.89 3.07
CA ALA A 152 9.20 3.34 4.22
C ALA A 152 8.98 1.83 4.10
N PHE A 153 8.56 1.34 2.92
CA PHE A 153 8.43 -0.09 2.67
C PHE A 153 9.76 -0.85 2.75
N LYS A 154 10.83 -0.30 2.15
CA LYS A 154 12.16 -0.92 2.24
C LYS A 154 12.66 -1.05 3.67
N ILE A 155 12.49 0.00 4.46
CA ILE A 155 12.86 0.00 5.88
C ILE A 155 12.06 -1.08 6.62
N ARG A 156 10.74 -1.14 6.43
CA ARG A 156 9.90 -2.15 7.07
C ARG A 156 10.25 -3.58 6.66
N ASP A 157 10.52 -3.83 5.37
CA ASP A 157 10.95 -5.13 4.87
C ASP A 157 12.30 -5.56 5.46
N LEU A 158 13.21 -4.62 5.71
CA LEU A 158 14.47 -4.89 6.42
C LEU A 158 14.23 -5.32 7.87
N PHE A 159 13.41 -4.59 8.61
CA PHE A 159 13.08 -4.93 10.00
C PHE A 159 12.38 -6.28 10.13
N GLU A 160 11.43 -6.60 9.24
CA GLU A 160 10.77 -7.91 9.25
C GLU A 160 11.73 -9.05 8.98
N LYS A 161 12.68 -8.89 8.04
CA LYS A 161 13.72 -9.89 7.76
C LYS A 161 14.66 -10.10 8.95
N THR A 162 15.06 -9.01 9.61
CA THR A 162 15.94 -9.08 10.78
C THR A 162 15.23 -9.74 11.96
N ALA A 163 13.96 -9.46 12.19
CA ALA A 163 13.18 -10.12 13.24
C ALA A 163 13.09 -11.64 13.03
N ILE A 164 12.83 -12.10 11.80
CA ILE A 164 12.78 -13.53 11.46
C ILE A 164 14.14 -14.20 11.66
N SER A 165 15.25 -13.50 11.41
CA SER A 165 16.61 -14.06 11.62
C SER A 165 17.04 -14.14 13.09
N LEU A 166 16.36 -13.44 14.00
CA LEU A 166 16.65 -13.48 15.44
C LEU A 166 15.81 -14.53 16.18
N ASP A 167 14.70 -14.99 15.55
CA ASP A 167 13.82 -16.03 16.10
C ASP A 167 14.24 -17.45 15.67
N MET A 168 15.33 -17.60 14.92
CA MET A 168 15.98 -18.86 14.53
C MET A 168 17.27 -19.08 15.33
#